data_a31647922d18f241ed13b7790a1b6e76
#
_entry.id   a31647922d18f241ed13b7790a1b6e76
#
_cell.length_a   1.000
_cell.length_b   1.000
_cell.length_c   1.000
_cell.angle_alpha   90.00
_cell.angle_beta   90.00
_cell.angle_gamma   90.00
#
_symmetry.space_group_name_H-M   'P 1'
#
loop_
_entity.id
_entity.type
_entity.pdbx_description
1 polymer ?
#
loop_
_entity_poly.entity_id
_entity_poly.type
_entity_poly.pdbx_seq_one_letter_code
_entity_poly.pdbx_strand_id
1 'polypeptide(L)'
;MKQALLVITLAFMLFAYPLFALAENALPLELHILSSKNLSGTAGDYVTVEGVITNNSNQTVNNVTTYLSLVNADTKMPVDLEDWSAERGLFIGTIEARQTFPLTWKIHFVQSGNYTLSIVANVEGYDIPIISELTYFKVFPKKNLNPGHVLPVALGEPILLVFGFLALKYWRDKKYRW
;
A
#
# COMPACT_ATOMS: atom_id res chain seq x y z
N MET A 1 -60.37 -40.03 -7.32
CA MET A 1 -59.71 -39.32 -8.44
C MET A 1 -59.52 -37.82 -8.20
N LYS A 2 -60.53 -37.06 -7.74
CA LYS A 2 -60.41 -35.59 -7.49
C LYS A 2 -59.36 -35.20 -6.44
N GLN A 3 -59.19 -36.01 -5.36
CA GLN A 3 -58.19 -35.72 -4.31
C GLN A 3 -56.76 -36.00 -4.74
N ALA A 4 -56.52 -37.04 -5.58
CA ALA A 4 -55.18 -37.30 -6.11
C ALA A 4 -54.71 -36.21 -7.08
N LEU A 5 -55.60 -35.63 -7.87
CA LEU A 5 -55.32 -34.55 -8.77
C LEU A 5 -54.92 -33.25 -8.02
N LEU A 6 -55.58 -32.99 -6.89
CA LEU A 6 -55.30 -31.80 -6.05
C LEU A 6 -53.90 -31.91 -5.41
N VAL A 7 -53.49 -33.09 -4.94
CA VAL A 7 -52.17 -33.31 -4.36
C VAL A 7 -51.06 -33.16 -5.40
N ILE A 8 -51.28 -33.63 -6.61
CA ILE A 8 -50.29 -33.49 -7.71
C ILE A 8 -50.13 -32.04 -8.14
N THR A 9 -51.26 -31.27 -8.21
CA THR A 9 -51.15 -29.83 -8.56
C THR A 9 -50.48 -29.03 -7.44
N LEU A 10 -50.70 -29.36 -6.15
CA LEU A 10 -50.04 -28.71 -5.02
C LEU A 10 -48.52 -29.03 -4.98
N ALA A 11 -48.14 -30.27 -5.29
CA ALA A 11 -46.74 -30.69 -5.40
C ALA A 11 -46.03 -29.96 -6.55
N PHE A 12 -46.70 -29.81 -7.70
CA PHE A 12 -46.13 -29.09 -8.84
C PHE A 12 -45.95 -27.62 -8.60
N MET A 13 -46.84 -26.95 -7.80
CA MET A 13 -46.69 -25.59 -7.37
C MET A 13 -45.48 -25.39 -6.44
N LEU A 14 -45.19 -26.36 -5.57
CA LEU A 14 -44.04 -26.32 -4.66
C LEU A 14 -42.68 -26.47 -5.40
N PHE A 15 -42.65 -27.15 -6.55
CA PHE A 15 -41.46 -27.27 -7.39
C PHE A 15 -41.31 -26.15 -8.43
N ALA A 16 -42.35 -25.35 -8.64
CA ALA A 16 -42.36 -24.21 -9.57
C ALA A 16 -41.96 -22.88 -8.92
N TYR A 17 -41.51 -22.88 -7.63
CA TYR A 17 -40.77 -21.72 -7.16
C TYR A 17 -39.52 -21.60 -8.03
N PRO A 18 -39.41 -20.55 -8.86
CA PRO A 18 -38.14 -20.28 -9.49
C PRO A 18 -37.16 -20.16 -8.32
N LEU A 19 -36.12 -20.98 -8.32
CA LEU A 19 -34.90 -20.64 -7.64
C LEU A 19 -34.52 -19.28 -8.25
N PHE A 20 -34.99 -18.20 -7.63
CA PHE A 20 -34.28 -16.95 -7.75
C PHE A 20 -32.92 -17.26 -7.19
N ALA A 21 -32.01 -17.74 -8.06
CA ALA A 21 -30.62 -17.62 -7.81
C ALA A 21 -30.47 -16.15 -7.39
N LEU A 22 -30.19 -15.92 -6.13
CA LEU A 22 -29.60 -14.70 -5.66
C LEU A 22 -28.36 -14.61 -6.56
N ALA A 23 -28.48 -13.93 -7.70
CA ALA A 23 -27.34 -13.46 -8.43
C ALA A 23 -26.65 -12.59 -7.39
N GLU A 24 -25.69 -13.21 -6.71
CA GLU A 24 -24.71 -12.48 -5.92
C GLU A 24 -24.29 -11.38 -6.86
N ASN A 25 -24.60 -10.12 -6.51
CA ASN A 25 -24.19 -8.97 -7.29
C ASN A 25 -22.67 -8.92 -7.22
N ALA A 26 -22.03 -9.85 -7.92
CA ALA A 26 -20.60 -9.85 -8.11
C ALA A 26 -20.26 -8.51 -8.73
N LEU A 27 -19.49 -7.74 -7.99
CA LEU A 27 -19.06 -6.41 -8.43
C LEU A 27 -18.44 -6.58 -9.82
N PRO A 28 -18.86 -5.78 -10.80
CA PRO A 28 -18.44 -5.96 -12.18
C PRO A 28 -16.98 -5.58 -12.44
N LEU A 29 -16.30 -5.07 -11.40
CA LEU A 29 -14.92 -4.59 -11.49
C LEU A 29 -13.95 -5.62 -10.96
N GLU A 30 -12.83 -5.76 -11.62
CA GLU A 30 -11.70 -6.61 -11.24
C GLU A 30 -10.44 -5.75 -11.12
N LEU A 31 -9.67 -5.96 -10.04
CA LEU A 31 -8.45 -5.22 -9.72
C LEU A 31 -7.26 -6.16 -9.72
N HIS A 32 -6.18 -5.77 -10.42
CA HIS A 32 -4.91 -6.50 -10.43
C HIS A 32 -3.72 -5.59 -10.19
N ILE A 33 -2.72 -6.10 -9.46
CA ILE A 33 -1.42 -5.46 -9.28
C ILE A 33 -0.45 -6.03 -10.33
N LEU A 34 0.11 -5.16 -11.16
CA LEU A 34 1.04 -5.56 -12.23
C LEU A 34 2.50 -5.57 -11.77
N SER A 35 2.87 -4.67 -10.86
CA SER A 35 4.25 -4.47 -10.38
C SER A 35 4.68 -5.39 -9.25
N SER A 36 3.92 -6.44 -8.91
CA SER A 36 4.14 -7.30 -7.74
C SER A 36 5.56 -7.87 -7.60
N LYS A 37 6.26 -8.12 -8.70
CA LYS A 37 7.61 -8.71 -8.71
C LYS A 37 8.73 -7.71 -8.40
N ASN A 38 8.49 -6.40 -8.47
CA ASN A 38 9.50 -5.35 -8.42
C ASN A 38 9.33 -4.38 -7.24
N LEU A 39 8.50 -4.73 -6.26
CA LEU A 39 8.18 -3.82 -5.15
C LEU A 39 9.23 -3.79 -4.04
N SER A 40 10.16 -4.73 -3.96
CA SER A 40 11.20 -4.71 -2.91
C SER A 40 12.27 -3.66 -3.19
N GLY A 41 12.79 -3.03 -2.14
CA GLY A 41 13.81 -1.98 -2.23
C GLY A 41 14.41 -1.66 -0.87
N THR A 42 15.09 -0.52 -0.77
CA THR A 42 15.75 -0.05 0.46
C THR A 42 14.99 1.16 1.03
N ALA A 43 14.97 1.33 2.33
CA ALA A 43 14.39 2.53 2.94
C ALA A 43 15.03 3.80 2.35
N GLY A 44 14.21 4.72 1.88
CA GLY A 44 14.59 5.92 1.13
C GLY A 44 14.43 5.80 -0.39
N ASP A 45 14.15 4.61 -0.93
CA ASP A 45 13.89 4.43 -2.36
C ASP A 45 12.46 4.83 -2.71
N TYR A 46 12.28 5.26 -3.97
CA TYR A 46 10.96 5.44 -4.57
C TYR A 46 10.68 4.29 -5.53
N VAL A 47 9.50 3.71 -5.42
CA VAL A 47 9.03 2.66 -6.32
C VAL A 47 7.69 3.04 -6.93
N THR A 48 7.40 2.52 -8.10
CA THR A 48 6.10 2.69 -8.76
C THR A 48 5.27 1.43 -8.57
N VAL A 49 4.07 1.59 -8.03
CA VAL A 49 3.04 0.55 -8.00
C VAL A 49 2.15 0.74 -9.21
N GLU A 50 2.10 -0.25 -10.06
CA GLU A 50 1.25 -0.30 -11.23
C GLU A 50 0.14 -1.34 -11.02
N GLY A 51 -1.06 -1.00 -11.43
CA GLY A 51 -2.20 -1.88 -11.39
C GLY A 51 -3.17 -1.58 -12.54
N VAL A 52 -4.22 -2.37 -12.60
CA VAL A 52 -5.32 -2.14 -13.54
C VAL A 52 -6.65 -2.42 -12.84
N ILE A 53 -7.67 -1.68 -13.24
CA ILE A 53 -9.07 -1.96 -12.93
C ILE A 53 -9.80 -2.23 -14.22
N THR A 54 -10.54 -3.34 -14.27
CA THR A 54 -11.29 -3.76 -15.47
C THR A 54 -12.76 -3.86 -15.14
N ASN A 55 -13.60 -3.24 -15.96
CA ASN A 55 -15.04 -3.41 -15.91
C ASN A 55 -15.43 -4.63 -16.76
N ASN A 56 -15.73 -5.75 -16.12
CA ASN A 56 -16.12 -6.98 -16.79
C ASN A 56 -17.61 -7.05 -17.15
N SER A 57 -18.39 -5.98 -16.87
CA SER A 57 -19.81 -5.93 -17.19
C SER A 57 -20.09 -5.29 -18.57
N ASN A 58 -21.35 -5.34 -18.98
CA ASN A 58 -21.86 -4.65 -20.17
C ASN A 58 -22.47 -3.28 -19.82
N GLN A 59 -22.26 -2.79 -18.59
CA GLN A 59 -22.78 -1.52 -18.10
C GLN A 59 -21.64 -0.63 -17.65
N THR A 60 -21.80 0.66 -17.78
CA THR A 60 -20.89 1.67 -17.28
C THR A 60 -20.94 1.72 -15.75
N VAL A 61 -19.80 1.82 -15.10
CA VAL A 61 -19.67 2.00 -13.65
C VAL A 61 -19.17 3.41 -13.37
N ASN A 62 -19.91 4.14 -12.52
CA ASN A 62 -19.63 5.53 -12.22
C ASN A 62 -19.06 5.72 -10.81
N ASN A 63 -18.43 6.89 -10.60
CA ASN A 63 -17.92 7.33 -9.30
C ASN A 63 -16.98 6.32 -8.63
N VAL A 64 -16.04 5.82 -9.43
CA VAL A 64 -15.01 4.89 -8.97
C VAL A 64 -13.83 5.67 -8.38
N THR A 65 -13.48 5.34 -7.14
CA THR A 65 -12.28 5.86 -6.46
C THR A 65 -11.40 4.70 -6.05
N THR A 66 -10.11 4.76 -6.36
CA THR A 66 -9.13 3.73 -5.99
C THR A 66 -8.04 4.30 -5.08
N TYR A 67 -7.52 3.46 -4.19
CA TYR A 67 -6.42 3.81 -3.30
C TYR A 67 -5.60 2.57 -2.94
N LEU A 68 -4.39 2.79 -2.43
CA LEU A 68 -3.55 1.72 -1.89
C LEU A 68 -3.93 1.42 -0.44
N SER A 69 -3.85 0.16 -0.07
CA SER A 69 -3.86 -0.29 1.33
C SER A 69 -2.53 -0.95 1.62
N LEU A 70 -1.79 -0.44 2.59
CA LEU A 70 -0.47 -0.90 2.99
C LEU A 70 -0.47 -1.28 4.47
N VAL A 71 0.00 -2.49 4.76
CA VAL A 71 0.09 -3.03 6.13
C VAL A 71 1.51 -3.50 6.39
N ASN A 72 2.08 -3.12 7.52
CA ASN A 72 3.31 -3.70 8.03
C ASN A 72 2.98 -5.11 8.56
N ALA A 73 3.51 -6.15 7.89
CA ALA A 73 3.22 -7.55 8.21
C ALA A 73 3.88 -8.00 9.52
N ASP A 74 4.98 -7.34 9.93
CA ASP A 74 5.68 -7.68 11.18
C ASP A 74 4.90 -7.20 12.41
N THR A 75 4.32 -5.99 12.35
CA THR A 75 3.56 -5.38 13.45
C THR A 75 2.06 -5.57 13.33
N LYS A 76 1.57 -5.99 12.15
CA LYS A 76 0.13 -6.10 11.80
C LYS A 76 -0.62 -4.75 11.87
N MET A 77 0.10 -3.66 11.70
CA MET A 77 -0.45 -2.31 11.76
C MET A 77 -0.58 -1.71 10.35
N PRO A 78 -1.67 -0.99 10.07
CA PRO A 78 -1.77 -0.22 8.85
C PRO A 78 -0.67 0.85 8.80
N VAL A 79 -0.18 1.13 7.60
CA VAL A 79 0.83 2.15 7.35
C VAL A 79 0.12 3.44 6.96
N ASP A 80 0.59 4.56 7.50
CA ASP A 80 0.13 5.87 7.07
C ASP A 80 0.71 6.20 5.68
N LEU A 81 -0.19 6.22 4.70
CA LEU A 81 0.20 6.48 3.31
C LEU A 81 0.61 7.94 3.05
N GLU A 82 0.29 8.86 3.97
CA GLU A 82 0.75 10.25 3.86
C GLU A 82 2.28 10.33 3.90
N ASP A 83 2.90 9.49 4.73
CA ASP A 83 4.34 9.40 4.83
C ASP A 83 4.97 8.64 3.66
N TRP A 84 4.23 7.74 3.01
CA TRP A 84 4.74 6.82 2.01
C TRP A 84 4.37 7.18 0.57
N SER A 85 3.33 7.97 0.35
CA SER A 85 2.87 8.38 -0.98
C SER A 85 2.30 9.78 -0.97
N ALA A 86 2.67 10.58 -1.97
CA ALA A 86 2.10 11.91 -2.17
C ALA A 86 0.63 11.87 -2.62
N GLU A 87 0.20 10.75 -3.22
CA GLU A 87 -1.15 10.56 -3.76
C GLU A 87 -1.88 9.50 -2.93
N ARG A 88 -2.94 9.90 -2.25
CA ARG A 88 -3.72 9.04 -1.35
C ARG A 88 -4.76 8.22 -2.08
N GLY A 89 -5.44 8.80 -3.05
CA GLY A 89 -6.51 8.18 -3.82
C GLY A 89 -6.61 8.74 -5.21
N LEU A 90 -7.00 7.89 -6.17
CA LEU A 90 -7.26 8.26 -7.54
C LEU A 90 -8.77 8.22 -7.78
N PHE A 91 -9.35 9.38 -8.08
CA PHE A 91 -10.72 9.45 -8.56
C PHE A 91 -10.72 9.21 -10.07
N ILE A 92 -11.21 8.04 -10.47
CA ILE A 92 -11.29 7.65 -11.90
C ILE A 92 -12.55 8.24 -12.55
N GLY A 93 -13.61 8.38 -11.76
CA GLY A 93 -14.92 8.80 -12.24
C GLY A 93 -15.66 7.63 -12.88
N THR A 94 -15.62 7.52 -14.20
CA THR A 94 -16.39 6.54 -14.96
C THR A 94 -15.50 5.51 -15.64
N ILE A 95 -15.90 4.24 -15.58
CA ILE A 95 -15.28 3.14 -16.33
C ILE A 95 -16.35 2.55 -17.24
N GLU A 96 -16.18 2.68 -18.56
CA GLU A 96 -17.09 2.19 -19.56
C GLU A 96 -17.20 0.65 -19.54
N ALA A 97 -18.28 0.13 -20.15
CA ALA A 97 -18.45 -1.31 -20.32
C ALA A 97 -17.23 -1.94 -21.00
N ARG A 98 -16.69 -3.01 -20.43
CA ARG A 98 -15.52 -3.76 -20.92
C ARG A 98 -14.22 -2.94 -20.98
N GLN A 99 -14.17 -1.78 -20.37
CA GLN A 99 -12.98 -0.94 -20.32
C GLN A 99 -12.03 -1.42 -19.22
N THR A 100 -10.72 -1.35 -19.53
CA THR A 100 -9.63 -1.47 -18.58
C THR A 100 -8.97 -0.11 -18.39
N PHE A 101 -8.77 0.30 -17.13
CA PHE A 101 -8.15 1.57 -16.77
C PHE A 101 -6.84 1.31 -16.00
N PRO A 102 -5.70 1.90 -16.42
CA PRO A 102 -4.43 1.74 -15.73
C PRO A 102 -4.39 2.60 -14.47
N LEU A 103 -3.73 2.07 -13.44
CA LEU A 103 -3.56 2.69 -12.14
C LEU A 103 -2.07 2.80 -11.84
N THR A 104 -1.63 3.94 -11.30
CA THR A 104 -0.22 4.14 -10.98
C THR A 104 -0.09 4.99 -9.71
N TRP A 105 0.75 4.52 -8.77
CA TRP A 105 1.13 5.25 -7.57
C TRP A 105 2.63 5.24 -7.42
N LYS A 106 3.19 6.34 -6.93
CA LYS A 106 4.59 6.44 -6.54
C LYS A 106 4.69 6.34 -5.02
N ILE A 107 5.38 5.33 -4.52
CA ILE A 107 5.56 5.08 -3.09
C ILE A 107 6.99 5.40 -2.69
N HIS A 108 7.17 6.08 -1.55
CA HIS A 108 8.46 6.27 -0.89
C HIS A 108 8.60 5.28 0.27
N PHE A 109 9.62 4.44 0.26
CA PHE A 109 9.87 3.52 1.35
C PHE A 109 10.48 4.24 2.56
N VAL A 110 9.67 4.49 3.58
CA VAL A 110 10.10 5.24 4.77
C VAL A 110 10.81 4.35 5.78
N GLN A 111 10.32 3.13 6.01
CA GLN A 111 10.81 2.25 7.06
C GLN A 111 11.07 0.84 6.53
N SER A 112 12.16 0.21 7.00
CA SER A 112 12.44 -1.19 6.70
C SER A 112 11.48 -2.14 7.42
N GLY A 113 11.17 -3.29 6.78
CA GLY A 113 10.24 -4.29 7.31
C GLY A 113 9.66 -5.16 6.20
N ASN A 114 8.72 -6.02 6.58
CA ASN A 114 7.93 -6.82 5.66
C ASN A 114 6.54 -6.18 5.54
N TYR A 115 6.03 -6.07 4.33
CA TYR A 115 4.80 -5.36 4.03
C TYR A 115 3.87 -6.17 3.13
N THR A 116 2.57 -5.91 3.26
CA THR A 116 1.54 -6.34 2.33
C THR A 116 0.86 -5.13 1.74
N LEU A 117 0.60 -5.19 0.44
CA LEU A 117 -0.05 -4.14 -0.33
C LEU A 117 -1.23 -4.72 -1.08
N SER A 118 -2.33 -3.98 -1.16
CA SER A 118 -3.45 -4.21 -2.05
C SER A 118 -3.94 -2.89 -2.64
N ILE A 119 -4.62 -2.97 -3.77
CA ILE A 119 -5.40 -1.88 -4.34
C ILE A 119 -6.84 -2.08 -3.90
N VAL A 120 -7.48 -1.00 -3.46
CA VAL A 120 -8.88 -0.98 -3.05
C VAL A 120 -9.65 -0.03 -3.97
N ALA A 121 -10.82 -0.44 -4.43
CA ALA A 121 -11.74 0.41 -5.16
C ALA A 121 -13.07 0.54 -4.43
N ASN A 122 -13.52 1.77 -4.25
CA ASN A 122 -14.87 2.11 -3.82
C ASN A 122 -15.69 2.56 -5.03
N VAL A 123 -16.91 2.10 -5.09
CA VAL A 123 -17.88 2.44 -6.14
C VAL A 123 -19.13 2.96 -5.48
N GLU A 124 -19.64 4.08 -5.94
CA GLU A 124 -20.90 4.63 -5.43
C GLU A 124 -22.05 3.64 -5.61
N GLY A 125 -22.87 3.49 -4.55
CA GLY A 125 -23.99 2.55 -4.51
C GLY A 125 -23.61 1.11 -4.16
N TYR A 126 -22.34 0.83 -3.85
CA TYR A 126 -21.88 -0.46 -3.36
C TYR A 126 -21.26 -0.30 -1.97
N ASP A 127 -21.77 -1.04 -1.00
CA ASP A 127 -21.30 -0.94 0.40
C ASP A 127 -19.99 -1.70 0.64
N ILE A 128 -19.61 -2.61 -0.25
CA ILE A 128 -18.43 -3.46 -0.10
C ILE A 128 -17.37 -3.00 -1.10
N PRO A 129 -16.16 -2.63 -0.62
CA PRO A 129 -15.06 -2.29 -1.51
C PRO A 129 -14.55 -3.52 -2.26
N ILE A 130 -14.06 -3.29 -3.47
CA ILE A 130 -13.33 -4.29 -4.26
C ILE A 130 -11.86 -4.22 -3.86
N ILE A 131 -11.24 -5.38 -3.60
CA ILE A 131 -9.86 -5.46 -3.16
C ILE A 131 -9.11 -6.38 -4.12
N SER A 132 -7.93 -5.95 -4.56
CA SER A 132 -7.03 -6.79 -5.38
C SER A 132 -6.43 -7.92 -4.54
N GLU A 133 -5.70 -8.83 -5.20
CA GLU A 133 -4.82 -9.77 -4.53
C GLU A 133 -3.80 -9.05 -3.63
N LEU A 134 -3.37 -9.74 -2.54
CA LEU A 134 -2.34 -9.23 -1.65
C LEU A 134 -0.95 -9.46 -2.27
N THR A 135 -0.17 -8.40 -2.35
CA THR A 135 1.24 -8.47 -2.77
C THR A 135 2.15 -8.28 -1.56
N TYR A 136 3.07 -9.23 -1.37
CA TYR A 136 4.07 -9.21 -0.31
C TYR A 136 5.38 -8.66 -0.82
N PHE A 137 6.01 -7.75 -0.07
CA PHE A 137 7.33 -7.21 -0.41
C PHE A 137 8.13 -6.86 0.84
N LYS A 138 9.44 -6.68 0.65
CA LYS A 138 10.36 -6.37 1.73
C LYS A 138 11.09 -5.06 1.45
N VAL A 139 11.13 -4.20 2.47
CA VAL A 139 11.97 -3.00 2.49
C VAL A 139 13.20 -3.28 3.34
N PHE A 140 14.38 -3.20 2.73
CA PHE A 140 15.65 -3.42 3.41
C PHE A 140 16.08 -2.15 4.16
N PRO A 141 16.83 -2.29 5.28
CA PRO A 141 17.36 -1.14 5.97
C PRO A 141 18.43 -0.43 5.14
N LYS A 142 18.39 0.89 5.12
CA LYS A 142 19.46 1.70 4.53
C LYS A 142 20.69 1.67 5.43
N LYS A 143 21.83 1.25 4.90
CA LYS A 143 23.12 1.36 5.60
C LYS A 143 23.59 2.81 5.54
N ASN A 144 23.23 3.63 6.52
CA ASN A 144 23.45 5.07 6.47
C ASN A 144 24.81 5.54 6.97
N LEU A 145 25.54 4.76 7.74
CA LEU A 145 26.80 5.21 8.34
C LEU A 145 27.87 4.15 8.21
N ASN A 146 28.97 4.52 7.55
CA ASN A 146 30.22 3.80 7.72
C ASN A 146 30.89 4.36 9.00
N PRO A 147 30.98 3.59 10.10
CA PRO A 147 31.61 4.05 11.34
C PRO A 147 33.03 4.57 11.13
N GLY A 148 33.74 4.02 10.13
CA GLY A 148 35.10 4.46 9.77
C GLY A 148 35.20 5.90 9.28
N HIS A 149 34.11 6.47 8.75
CA HIS A 149 34.09 7.86 8.31
C HIS A 149 33.55 8.81 9.40
N VAL A 150 32.69 8.32 10.29
CA VAL A 150 32.03 9.14 11.32
C VAL A 150 32.90 9.29 12.56
N LEU A 151 33.54 8.20 13.02
CA LEU A 151 34.38 8.20 14.21
C LEU A 151 35.54 9.20 14.17
N PRO A 152 36.31 9.33 13.07
CA PRO A 152 37.40 10.32 13.00
C PRO A 152 36.92 11.76 13.15
N VAL A 153 35.74 12.10 12.58
CA VAL A 153 35.16 13.43 12.69
C VAL A 153 34.58 13.66 14.10
N ALA A 154 33.77 12.71 14.57
CA ALA A 154 33.09 12.85 15.88
C ALA A 154 34.06 12.90 17.08
N LEU A 155 35.19 12.21 16.99
CA LEU A 155 36.20 12.22 18.04
C LEU A 155 37.38 13.18 17.77
N GLY A 156 37.73 13.38 16.49
CA GLY A 156 38.86 14.19 16.09
C GLY A 156 38.68 15.68 16.39
N GLU A 157 37.54 16.26 16.09
CA GLU A 157 37.28 17.67 16.39
C GLU A 157 37.32 18.00 17.88
N PRO A 158 36.66 17.29 18.79
CA PRO A 158 36.78 17.54 20.24
C PRO A 158 38.21 17.40 20.76
N ILE A 159 38.94 16.37 20.27
CA ILE A 159 40.32 16.12 20.69
C ILE A 159 41.22 17.30 20.25
N LEU A 160 41.11 17.76 18.98
CA LEU A 160 41.87 18.90 18.48
C LEU A 160 41.58 20.19 19.27
N LEU A 161 40.32 20.44 19.63
CA LEU A 161 39.94 21.60 20.45
C LEU A 161 40.60 21.52 21.85
N VAL A 162 40.56 20.36 22.50
CA VAL A 162 41.19 20.17 23.81
C VAL A 162 42.71 20.40 23.72
N PHE A 163 43.37 19.76 22.75
CA PHE A 163 44.82 19.97 22.55
C PHE A 163 45.17 21.42 22.20
N GLY A 164 44.43 22.07 21.38
CA GLY A 164 44.57 23.50 21.04
C GLY A 164 44.47 24.37 22.31
N PHE A 165 43.46 24.13 23.13
CA PHE A 165 43.27 24.86 24.38
C PHE A 165 44.44 24.63 25.37
N LEU A 166 44.88 23.40 25.55
CA LEU A 166 46.02 23.07 26.42
C LEU A 166 47.31 23.70 25.90
N ALA A 167 47.57 23.70 24.61
CA ALA A 167 48.71 24.34 23.99
C ALA A 167 48.70 25.86 24.24
N LEU A 168 47.56 26.53 24.02
CA LEU A 168 47.39 27.96 24.30
C LEU A 168 47.60 28.30 25.74
N LYS A 169 47.06 27.48 26.68
CA LYS A 169 47.26 27.66 28.12
C LYS A 169 48.74 27.54 28.48
N TYR A 170 49.43 26.50 27.97
CA TYR A 170 50.86 26.26 28.22
C TYR A 170 51.71 27.45 27.75
N TRP A 171 51.42 28.00 26.53
CA TRP A 171 52.15 29.13 25.99
C TRP A 171 51.91 30.40 26.79
N ARG A 172 50.68 30.64 27.22
CA ARG A 172 50.34 31.77 28.09
C ARG A 172 51.05 31.73 29.44
N ASP A 173 51.04 30.57 30.12
CA ASP A 173 51.63 30.39 31.42
C ASP A 173 53.17 30.51 31.37
N LYS A 174 53.80 30.11 30.24
CA LYS A 174 55.23 30.33 30.00
C LYS A 174 55.59 31.81 29.80
N LYS A 175 54.73 32.61 29.15
CA LYS A 175 54.97 34.03 28.90
C LYS A 175 54.93 34.90 30.14
N TYR A 176 54.23 34.48 31.20
CA TYR A 176 54.07 35.24 32.44
C TYR A 176 54.99 34.72 33.57
N ARG A 177 55.94 33.85 33.26
CA ARG A 177 56.94 33.35 34.25
C ARG A 177 58.28 34.11 34.21
N TRP A 178 58.36 35.26 33.54
CA TRP A 178 59.51 36.16 33.53
C TRP A 178 59.16 37.47 34.16
#